data_f5c57eaf7b2feb869665e53937b55aab
#
_entry.id   f5c57eaf7b2feb869665e53937b55aab
#
_cell.length_a   1.000
_cell.length_b   1.000
_cell.length_c   1.000
_cell.angle_alpha   90.00
_cell.angle_beta   90.00
_cell.angle_gamma   90.00
#
_symmetry.space_group_name_H-M   'P 1'
#
loop_
_entity.id
_entity.type
_entity.pdbx_description
1 polymer ?
#
loop_
_entity_poly.entity_id
_entity_poly.type
_entity_poly.pdbx_seq_one_letter_code
_entity_poly.pdbx_strand_id
1 'polypeptide(L)'
;MIVTTDLGGADPDDKQSLIHLLVCADRMDIEGIISSNAWVDDPDRTSDITEVIDCYADAYPFLKKHANDFPSPDYLKSIVKRGQEKSNMSGVGEGKDSPGSELIIAAVDKEEDARPVWLAAWSGMNTIAQAIWKVHSTRSPEEFQKFVAKIRIYDVLGQDDAGAWIAKSFPEIFYIRNTEIYGWGPGDEWIKDNVQSRKPLGGCYPDRIWASEGDSPSFLYVYANGLNVPDSLAYGGWGG
;
A
#
# COMPACT_ATOMS: atom_id res chain seq x y z
N MET A 1 4.37 1.62 -7.26
CA MET A 1 3.53 0.94 -6.23
C MET A 1 2.62 1.95 -5.56
N ILE A 2 1.38 1.56 -5.23
CA ILE A 2 0.45 2.33 -4.40
C ILE A 2 0.06 1.47 -3.21
N VAL A 3 0.04 2.03 -2.00
CA VAL A 3 -0.46 1.35 -0.79
C VAL A 3 -1.75 2.00 -0.31
N THR A 4 -2.69 1.19 0.17
CA THR A 4 -3.88 1.64 0.91
C THR A 4 -3.77 1.15 2.34
N THR A 5 -3.97 2.02 3.33
CA THR A 5 -3.64 1.81 4.74
C THR A 5 -4.67 2.43 5.66
N ASP A 6 -5.01 1.80 6.77
CA ASP A 6 -5.76 2.41 7.87
C ASP A 6 -4.86 2.82 9.06
N LEU A 7 -3.63 3.19 8.75
CA LEU A 7 -2.63 3.70 9.70
C LEU A 7 -3.28 4.68 10.69
N GLY A 8 -3.01 4.48 11.98
CA GLY A 8 -3.72 5.18 13.05
C GLY A 8 -4.96 4.44 13.55
N GLY A 9 -5.22 3.23 13.05
CA GLY A 9 -6.23 2.29 13.52
C GLY A 9 -5.95 1.71 14.91
N ALA A 10 -6.50 0.52 15.16
CA ALA A 10 -6.43 -0.13 16.49
C ALA A 10 -5.08 -0.81 16.77
N ASP A 11 -4.33 -1.14 15.74
CA ASP A 11 -3.03 -1.81 15.79
C ASP A 11 -1.91 -0.95 15.19
N PRO A 12 -0.66 -1.26 15.52
CA PRO A 12 0.49 -0.46 15.09
C PRO A 12 1.12 -0.93 13.79
N ASP A 13 0.66 -2.01 13.17
CA ASP A 13 1.37 -2.69 12.09
C ASP A 13 1.48 -1.85 10.82
N ASP A 14 0.43 -1.15 10.41
CA ASP A 14 0.48 -0.19 9.31
C ASP A 14 1.57 0.88 9.48
N LYS A 15 1.70 1.44 10.72
CA LYS A 15 2.74 2.43 10.99
C LYS A 15 4.13 1.81 10.94
N GLN A 16 4.28 0.60 11.45
CA GLN A 16 5.52 -0.17 11.35
C GLN A 16 5.88 -0.45 9.89
N SER A 17 4.90 -0.94 9.13
CA SER A 17 5.07 -1.29 7.72
C SER A 17 5.34 -0.07 6.85
N LEU A 18 4.71 1.09 7.13
CA LEU A 18 5.02 2.33 6.41
C LEU A 18 6.45 2.80 6.68
N ILE A 19 6.92 2.76 7.93
CA ILE A 19 8.31 3.09 8.27
C ILE A 19 9.27 2.14 7.52
N HIS A 20 8.96 0.85 7.47
CA HIS A 20 9.76 -0.13 6.76
C HIS A 20 9.75 0.13 5.24
N LEU A 21 8.60 0.41 4.64
CA LEU A 21 8.50 0.78 3.23
C LEU A 21 9.37 2.01 2.91
N LEU A 22 9.35 3.03 3.77
CA LEU A 22 10.14 4.25 3.57
C LEU A 22 11.65 4.02 3.68
N VAL A 23 12.09 3.04 4.48
CA VAL A 23 13.51 2.62 4.50
C VAL A 23 13.92 1.95 3.19
N CYS A 24 12.99 1.29 2.50
CA CYS A 24 13.21 0.62 1.21
C CYS A 24 12.82 1.49 -0.01
N ALA A 25 12.48 2.77 0.21
CA ALA A 25 11.91 3.63 -0.84
C ALA A 25 12.88 3.98 -1.98
N ASP A 26 14.17 3.69 -1.84
CA ASP A 26 15.15 3.80 -2.92
C ASP A 26 15.04 2.67 -3.97
N ARG A 27 14.22 1.66 -3.71
CA ARG A 27 14.07 0.47 -4.54
C ARG A 27 12.72 0.38 -5.24
N MET A 28 11.81 1.30 -4.97
CA MET A 28 10.44 1.27 -5.45
C MET A 28 9.97 2.66 -5.85
N ASP A 29 9.28 2.76 -6.97
CA ASP A 29 8.56 3.98 -7.34
C ASP A 29 7.22 3.98 -6.57
N ILE A 30 7.18 4.67 -5.43
CA ILE A 30 5.97 4.86 -4.64
C ILE A 30 5.15 5.97 -5.29
N GLU A 31 3.95 5.65 -5.79
CA GLU A 31 3.08 6.58 -6.51
C GLU A 31 1.82 6.98 -5.76
N GLY A 32 1.58 6.36 -4.60
CA GLY A 32 0.45 6.69 -3.74
C GLY A 32 0.55 6.07 -2.36
N ILE A 33 0.13 6.82 -1.35
CA ILE A 33 -0.12 6.36 0.01
C ILE A 33 -1.51 6.84 0.37
N ILE A 34 -2.47 5.90 0.46
CA ILE A 34 -3.89 6.23 0.50
C ILE A 34 -4.48 5.78 1.84
N SER A 35 -5.07 6.73 2.57
CA SER A 35 -5.89 6.41 3.74
C SER A 35 -7.16 5.68 3.28
N SER A 36 -7.33 4.42 3.70
CA SER A 36 -8.46 3.57 3.33
C SER A 36 -8.78 2.61 4.47
N ASN A 37 -10.03 2.30 4.69
CA ASN A 37 -10.47 1.51 5.84
C ASN A 37 -11.37 0.35 5.45
N ALA A 38 -11.20 -0.78 6.16
CA ALA A 38 -12.07 -1.95 6.03
C ALA A 38 -13.22 -1.94 7.05
N TRP A 39 -12.95 -1.48 8.27
CA TRP A 39 -13.78 -1.78 9.44
C TRP A 39 -14.67 -0.64 9.91
N VAL A 40 -14.31 0.59 9.59
CA VAL A 40 -15.03 1.79 10.05
C VAL A 40 -15.26 2.76 8.90
N ASP A 41 -16.37 3.50 8.98
CA ASP A 41 -16.63 4.59 8.04
C ASP A 41 -15.79 5.81 8.42
N ASP A 42 -15.29 6.49 7.39
CA ASP A 42 -14.69 7.81 7.42
C ASP A 42 -13.70 8.13 8.58
N PRO A 43 -12.65 7.38 8.84
CA PRO A 43 -11.48 8.01 9.40
C PRO A 43 -10.55 8.44 8.25
N ASP A 44 -10.43 9.74 8.07
CA ASP A 44 -9.33 10.29 7.28
C ASP A 44 -8.05 10.24 8.10
N ARG A 45 -7.14 9.35 7.73
CA ARG A 45 -5.85 9.13 8.40
C ARG A 45 -4.68 9.78 7.65
N THR A 46 -4.96 10.69 6.73
CA THR A 46 -3.89 11.37 5.96
C THR A 46 -2.93 12.15 6.85
N SER A 47 -3.39 12.67 8.00
CA SER A 47 -2.53 13.29 9.00
C SER A 47 -1.56 12.30 9.64
N ASP A 48 -2.05 11.10 10.02
CA ASP A 48 -1.21 10.06 10.63
C ASP A 48 -0.13 9.57 9.66
N ILE A 49 -0.47 9.41 8.38
CA ILE A 49 0.49 9.09 7.31
C ILE A 49 1.54 10.21 7.18
N THR A 50 1.09 11.48 7.22
CA THR A 50 1.98 12.63 7.10
C THR A 50 2.96 12.72 8.27
N GLU A 51 2.55 12.37 9.49
CA GLU A 51 3.44 12.32 10.65
C GLU A 51 4.58 11.30 10.47
N VAL A 52 4.32 10.16 9.85
CA VAL A 52 5.38 9.19 9.52
C VAL A 52 6.33 9.74 8.47
N ILE A 53 5.80 10.46 7.47
CA ILE A 53 6.65 11.14 6.47
C ILE A 53 7.48 12.26 7.09
N ASP A 54 6.99 12.93 8.15
CA ASP A 54 7.79 13.91 8.92
C ASP A 54 8.98 13.24 9.62
N CYS A 55 8.78 12.06 10.21
CA CYS A 55 9.88 11.26 10.75
C CYS A 55 10.90 10.84 9.65
N TYR A 56 10.40 10.51 8.46
CA TYR A 56 11.25 10.23 7.32
C TYR A 56 12.01 11.48 6.86
N ALA A 57 11.40 12.65 6.90
CA ALA A 57 12.06 13.91 6.54
C ALA A 57 13.29 14.19 7.40
N ASP A 58 13.22 13.90 8.70
CA ASP A 58 14.36 14.00 9.62
C ASP A 58 15.48 12.99 9.29
N ALA A 59 15.10 11.82 8.76
CA ALA A 59 16.06 10.78 8.35
C ALA A 59 16.61 11.00 6.93
N TYR A 60 15.91 11.72 6.08
CA TYR A 60 16.20 11.85 4.65
C TYR A 60 17.64 12.30 4.34
N PRO A 61 18.25 13.28 5.04
CA PRO A 61 19.63 13.66 4.77
C PRO A 61 20.65 12.55 5.01
N PHE A 62 20.30 11.57 5.86
CA PHE A 62 21.16 10.42 6.14
C PHE A 62 20.93 9.32 5.10
N LEU A 63 19.67 9.04 4.74
CA LEU A 63 19.30 8.07 3.71
C LEU A 63 19.94 8.44 2.36
N LYS A 64 19.92 9.70 1.98
CA LYS A 64 20.58 10.21 0.74
C LYS A 64 22.09 9.98 0.69
N LYS A 65 22.74 9.68 1.82
CA LYS A 65 24.17 9.27 1.82
C LYS A 65 24.37 7.81 1.40
N HIS A 66 23.32 6.99 1.49
CA HIS A 66 23.36 5.59 1.10
C HIS A 66 22.92 5.38 -0.35
N ALA A 67 21.88 6.08 -0.79
CA ALA A 67 21.41 6.02 -2.18
C ALA A 67 20.80 7.36 -2.62
N ASN A 68 20.93 7.65 -3.93
CA ASN A 68 20.39 8.88 -4.50
C ASN A 68 18.90 8.80 -4.85
N ASP A 69 18.33 7.58 -4.89
CA ASP A 69 16.99 7.32 -5.40
C ASP A 69 15.88 7.43 -4.34
N PHE A 70 16.25 7.73 -3.08
CA PHE A 70 15.24 8.03 -2.06
C PHE A 70 14.36 9.22 -2.48
N PRO A 71 13.02 9.07 -2.50
CA PRO A 71 12.10 10.16 -2.83
C PRO A 71 12.17 11.28 -1.81
N SER A 72 11.92 12.52 -2.23
CA SER A 72 11.88 13.63 -1.29
C SER A 72 10.65 13.57 -0.38
N PRO A 73 10.73 14.07 0.87
CA PRO A 73 9.57 14.14 1.75
C PRO A 73 8.40 14.94 1.15
N ASP A 74 8.68 16.00 0.42
CA ASP A 74 7.64 16.80 -0.25
C ASP A 74 6.92 16.01 -1.33
N TYR A 75 7.66 15.21 -2.09
CA TYR A 75 7.05 14.29 -3.06
C TYR A 75 6.15 13.28 -2.34
N LEU A 76 6.64 12.62 -1.30
CA LEU A 76 5.85 11.64 -0.55
C LEU A 76 4.56 12.26 0.02
N LYS A 77 4.63 13.47 0.59
CA LYS A 77 3.44 14.20 1.06
C LYS A 77 2.46 14.51 -0.07
N SER A 78 2.96 14.81 -1.26
CA SER A 78 2.11 15.16 -2.41
C SER A 78 1.24 14.00 -2.91
N ILE A 79 1.68 12.76 -2.68
CA ILE A 79 1.00 11.53 -3.08
C ILE A 79 0.17 10.90 -1.94
N VAL A 80 0.09 11.52 -0.76
CA VAL A 80 -0.85 11.13 0.29
C VAL A 80 -2.25 11.56 -0.13
N LYS A 81 -3.20 10.62 -0.15
CA LYS A 81 -4.59 10.89 -0.54
C LYS A 81 -5.58 10.21 0.40
N ARG A 82 -6.73 10.86 0.56
CA ARG A 82 -7.88 10.23 1.20
C ARG A 82 -8.54 9.25 0.23
N GLY A 83 -8.86 8.05 0.72
CA GLY A 83 -9.65 7.03 0.01
C GLY A 83 -11.16 7.20 0.22
N GLN A 84 -11.88 6.08 0.27
CA GLN A 84 -13.33 6.06 0.38
C GLN A 84 -13.81 6.47 1.78
N GLU A 85 -14.95 7.19 1.84
CA GLU A 85 -15.61 7.54 3.10
C GLU A 85 -16.29 6.36 3.77
N LYS A 86 -16.79 5.43 2.98
CA LYS A 86 -17.51 4.25 3.47
C LYS A 86 -16.66 3.01 3.31
N SER A 87 -16.70 2.18 4.33
CA SER A 87 -16.07 0.87 4.31
C SER A 87 -16.77 -0.10 3.34
N ASN A 88 -16.09 -1.15 2.97
CA ASN A 88 -16.65 -2.23 2.15
C ASN A 88 -17.20 -1.76 0.78
N MET A 89 -18.01 -2.59 0.13
CA MET A 89 -18.72 -2.23 -1.11
C MET A 89 -19.72 -1.08 -0.94
N SER A 90 -20.08 -0.71 0.29
CA SER A 90 -20.86 0.50 0.54
C SER A 90 -20.14 1.77 0.10
N GLY A 91 -18.82 1.74 0.01
CA GLY A 91 -17.95 2.80 -0.51
C GLY A 91 -17.79 2.81 -2.03
N VAL A 92 -18.39 1.89 -2.77
CA VAL A 92 -18.18 1.72 -4.21
C VAL A 92 -19.45 2.05 -5.00
N GLY A 93 -19.33 2.76 -6.12
CA GLY A 93 -20.42 3.07 -7.01
C GLY A 93 -20.44 4.51 -7.53
N GLU A 94 -21.51 4.87 -8.21
CA GLU A 94 -21.70 6.20 -8.78
C GLU A 94 -21.65 7.30 -7.71
N GLY A 95 -20.90 8.37 -7.99
CA GLY A 95 -20.77 9.52 -7.10
C GLY A 95 -19.88 9.28 -5.87
N LYS A 96 -19.16 8.15 -5.82
CA LYS A 96 -18.30 7.79 -4.68
C LYS A 96 -16.80 7.91 -4.99
N ASP A 97 -16.44 8.67 -6.00
CA ASP A 97 -15.03 8.90 -6.32
C ASP A 97 -14.32 9.63 -5.18
N SER A 98 -13.10 9.22 -4.90
CA SER A 98 -12.23 9.84 -3.91
C SER A 98 -10.91 10.28 -4.53
N PRO A 99 -10.16 11.20 -3.91
CA PRO A 99 -8.82 11.54 -4.36
C PRO A 99 -7.91 10.31 -4.49
N GLY A 100 -8.09 9.30 -3.64
CA GLY A 100 -7.34 8.04 -3.70
C GLY A 100 -7.71 7.19 -4.91
N SER A 101 -9.01 7.01 -5.21
CA SER A 101 -9.43 6.26 -6.40
C SER A 101 -8.99 6.93 -7.69
N GLU A 102 -9.03 8.27 -7.75
CA GLU A 102 -8.54 9.03 -8.90
C GLU A 102 -7.02 8.91 -9.08
N LEU A 103 -6.27 8.93 -7.97
CA LEU A 103 -4.81 8.71 -8.02
C LEU A 103 -4.48 7.33 -8.62
N ILE A 104 -5.20 6.28 -8.21
CA ILE A 104 -5.00 4.93 -8.77
C ILE A 104 -5.25 4.94 -10.27
N ILE A 105 -6.35 5.53 -10.73
CA ILE A 105 -6.68 5.60 -12.15
C ILE A 105 -5.57 6.35 -12.91
N ALA A 106 -5.16 7.51 -12.41
CA ALA A 106 -4.11 8.32 -13.05
C ALA A 106 -2.76 7.58 -13.12
N ALA A 107 -2.40 6.81 -12.10
CA ALA A 107 -1.16 6.05 -12.09
C ALA A 107 -1.18 4.89 -13.10
N VAL A 108 -2.31 4.19 -13.20
CA VAL A 108 -2.47 3.07 -14.17
C VAL A 108 -2.52 3.59 -15.61
N ASP A 109 -3.11 4.76 -15.83
CA ASP A 109 -3.27 5.36 -17.15
C ASP A 109 -1.99 5.99 -17.72
N LYS A 110 -0.88 6.06 -16.98
CA LYS A 110 0.39 6.58 -17.51
C LYS A 110 0.84 5.77 -18.72
N GLU A 111 0.75 6.36 -19.90
CA GLU A 111 1.13 5.70 -21.17
C GLU A 111 2.64 5.51 -21.31
N GLU A 112 3.42 6.43 -20.75
CA GLU A 112 4.88 6.43 -20.80
C GLU A 112 5.50 5.35 -19.90
N ASP A 113 4.75 4.77 -18.97
CA ASP A 113 5.23 3.69 -18.10
C ASP A 113 4.45 2.39 -18.38
N ALA A 114 5.12 1.45 -19.04
CA ALA A 114 4.54 0.14 -19.37
C ALA A 114 4.60 -0.86 -18.20
N ARG A 115 5.26 -0.51 -17.09
CA ARG A 115 5.36 -1.40 -15.92
C ARG A 115 3.99 -1.57 -15.25
N PRO A 116 3.72 -2.74 -14.66
CA PRO A 116 2.50 -2.91 -13.88
C PRO A 116 2.49 -2.02 -12.63
N VAL A 117 1.31 -1.58 -12.23
CA VAL A 117 1.07 -0.87 -10.97
C VAL A 117 0.66 -1.89 -9.92
N TRP A 118 1.50 -2.06 -8.91
CA TRP A 118 1.20 -2.88 -7.75
C TRP A 118 0.39 -2.08 -6.74
N LEU A 119 -0.78 -2.61 -6.40
CA LEU A 119 -1.71 -2.06 -5.43
C LEU A 119 -1.67 -2.96 -4.19
N ALA A 120 -0.99 -2.51 -3.15
CA ALA A 120 -0.87 -3.21 -1.88
C ALA A 120 -1.96 -2.72 -0.92
N ALA A 121 -2.94 -3.55 -0.65
CA ALA A 121 -4.00 -3.24 0.30
C ALA A 121 -3.65 -3.77 1.69
N TRP A 122 -3.34 -2.86 2.60
CA TRP A 122 -3.04 -3.15 4.00
C TRP A 122 -4.30 -3.16 4.87
N SER A 123 -5.39 -2.61 4.32
CA SER A 123 -6.71 -2.59 4.94
C SER A 123 -7.79 -2.79 3.87
N GLY A 124 -8.82 -1.92 3.82
CA GLY A 124 -9.93 -2.05 2.88
C GLY A 124 -9.52 -1.95 1.42
N MET A 125 -10.14 -2.78 0.61
CA MET A 125 -10.03 -2.79 -0.85
C MET A 125 -10.98 -1.79 -1.53
N ASN A 126 -11.85 -1.12 -0.78
CA ASN A 126 -12.92 -0.26 -1.28
C ASN A 126 -12.43 0.86 -2.21
N THR A 127 -11.26 1.47 -1.93
CA THR A 127 -10.70 2.52 -2.78
C THR A 127 -10.18 1.96 -4.11
N ILE A 128 -9.54 0.80 -4.08
CA ILE A 128 -9.10 0.08 -5.29
C ILE A 128 -10.33 -0.37 -6.10
N ALA A 129 -11.35 -0.90 -5.42
CA ALA A 129 -12.60 -1.31 -6.03
C ALA A 129 -13.34 -0.15 -6.71
N GLN A 130 -13.35 1.05 -6.10
CA GLN A 130 -13.93 2.25 -6.72
C GLN A 130 -13.19 2.63 -8.01
N ALA A 131 -11.87 2.60 -8.02
CA ALA A 131 -11.09 2.88 -9.22
C ALA A 131 -11.44 1.91 -10.37
N ILE A 132 -11.49 0.62 -10.06
CA ILE A 132 -11.85 -0.43 -11.03
C ILE A 132 -13.32 -0.27 -11.48
N TRP A 133 -14.25 -0.06 -10.56
CA TRP A 133 -15.66 0.16 -10.84
C TRP A 133 -15.88 1.34 -11.76
N LYS A 134 -15.23 2.47 -11.49
CA LYS A 134 -15.36 3.69 -12.30
C LYS A 134 -14.88 3.44 -13.73
N VAL A 135 -13.70 2.88 -13.91
CA VAL A 135 -13.16 2.62 -15.25
C VAL A 135 -14.04 1.62 -16.00
N HIS A 136 -14.49 0.55 -15.34
CA HIS A 136 -15.42 -0.42 -15.92
C HIS A 136 -16.75 0.20 -16.35
N SER A 137 -17.27 1.15 -15.57
CA SER A 137 -18.58 1.76 -15.82
C SER A 137 -18.56 2.88 -16.86
N THR A 138 -17.39 3.49 -17.11
CA THR A 138 -17.28 4.72 -17.93
C THR A 138 -16.49 4.55 -19.22
N ARG A 139 -15.73 3.45 -19.36
CA ARG A 139 -14.89 3.23 -20.55
C ARG A 139 -15.39 2.04 -21.39
N SER A 140 -14.91 1.96 -22.62
CA SER A 140 -15.15 0.80 -23.48
C SER A 140 -14.55 -0.48 -22.89
N PRO A 141 -15.06 -1.68 -23.27
CA PRO A 141 -14.46 -2.94 -22.84
C PRO A 141 -12.97 -3.05 -23.16
N GLU A 142 -12.54 -2.54 -24.30
CA GLU A 142 -11.15 -2.58 -24.75
C GLU A 142 -10.25 -1.68 -23.88
N GLU A 143 -10.71 -0.49 -23.51
CA GLU A 143 -10.01 0.41 -22.61
C GLU A 143 -9.94 -0.17 -21.20
N PHE A 144 -11.03 -0.78 -20.73
CA PHE A 144 -11.05 -1.46 -19.43
C PHE A 144 -10.04 -2.61 -19.39
N GLN A 145 -9.99 -3.44 -20.42
CA GLN A 145 -9.01 -4.54 -20.49
C GLN A 145 -7.56 -4.05 -20.48
N LYS A 146 -7.27 -2.93 -21.16
CA LYS A 146 -5.94 -2.30 -21.08
C LYS A 146 -5.61 -1.81 -19.68
N PHE A 147 -6.59 -1.23 -19.00
CA PHE A 147 -6.43 -0.74 -17.63
C PHE A 147 -6.13 -1.88 -16.65
N VAL A 148 -6.95 -2.94 -16.64
CA VAL A 148 -6.77 -4.05 -15.70
C VAL A 148 -5.52 -4.88 -15.99
N ALA A 149 -5.07 -4.95 -17.23
CA ALA A 149 -3.83 -5.65 -17.60
C ALA A 149 -2.58 -5.06 -16.92
N LYS A 150 -2.61 -3.78 -16.55
CA LYS A 150 -1.52 -3.11 -15.81
C LYS A 150 -1.64 -3.25 -14.29
N ILE A 151 -2.75 -3.76 -13.76
CA ILE A 151 -2.97 -3.87 -12.32
C ILE A 151 -2.42 -5.19 -11.78
N ARG A 152 -1.76 -5.10 -10.64
CA ARG A 152 -1.37 -6.22 -9.77
C ARG A 152 -1.84 -5.90 -8.36
N ILE A 153 -2.58 -6.79 -7.73
CA ILE A 153 -3.11 -6.59 -6.39
C ILE A 153 -2.44 -7.55 -5.41
N TYR A 154 -1.98 -7.00 -4.29
CA TYR A 154 -1.63 -7.76 -3.10
C TYR A 154 -2.57 -7.35 -1.97
N ASP A 155 -3.47 -8.24 -1.59
CA ASP A 155 -4.51 -8.05 -0.58
C ASP A 155 -4.06 -8.74 0.72
N VAL A 156 -3.82 -7.94 1.75
CA VAL A 156 -3.45 -8.41 3.07
C VAL A 156 -4.71 -8.86 3.81
N LEU A 157 -4.84 -10.15 4.05
CA LEU A 157 -5.89 -10.82 4.81
C LEU A 157 -7.29 -10.88 4.17
N GLY A 158 -7.59 -10.10 3.14
CA GLY A 158 -8.95 -10.04 2.61
C GLY A 158 -9.93 -9.43 3.61
N GLN A 159 -9.63 -8.22 4.05
CA GLN A 159 -10.28 -7.59 5.20
C GLN A 159 -11.70 -7.07 4.94
N ASP A 160 -12.12 -6.96 3.68
CA ASP A 160 -13.46 -6.49 3.30
C ASP A 160 -14.08 -7.26 2.13
N ASP A 161 -15.36 -7.01 1.85
CA ASP A 161 -16.10 -7.63 0.74
C ASP A 161 -15.75 -7.05 -0.64
N ALA A 162 -15.09 -5.88 -0.68
CA ALA A 162 -14.69 -5.25 -1.93
C ALA A 162 -13.59 -6.07 -2.64
N GLY A 163 -12.66 -6.65 -1.88
CA GLY A 163 -11.66 -7.58 -2.44
C GLY A 163 -12.30 -8.84 -3.03
N ALA A 164 -13.29 -9.41 -2.35
CA ALA A 164 -14.04 -10.55 -2.86
C ALA A 164 -14.83 -10.20 -4.13
N TRP A 165 -15.40 -8.99 -4.20
CA TRP A 165 -16.07 -8.49 -5.40
C TRP A 165 -15.12 -8.36 -6.59
N ILE A 166 -13.92 -7.79 -6.40
CA ILE A 166 -12.90 -7.68 -7.45
C ILE A 166 -12.53 -9.07 -7.98
N ALA A 167 -12.13 -9.97 -7.09
CA ALA A 167 -11.68 -11.31 -7.47
C ALA A 167 -12.76 -12.13 -8.22
N LYS A 168 -14.03 -11.94 -7.86
CA LYS A 168 -15.15 -12.60 -8.52
C LYS A 168 -15.54 -11.97 -9.85
N SER A 169 -15.53 -10.63 -9.94
CA SER A 169 -16.04 -9.89 -11.11
C SER A 169 -14.99 -9.75 -12.21
N PHE A 170 -13.72 -9.74 -11.85
CA PHE A 170 -12.58 -9.50 -12.76
C PHE A 170 -11.47 -10.53 -12.54
N PRO A 171 -11.73 -11.81 -12.82
CA PRO A 171 -10.78 -12.89 -12.57
C PRO A 171 -9.49 -12.81 -13.42
N GLU A 172 -9.47 -11.93 -14.42
CA GLU A 172 -8.28 -11.63 -15.23
C GLU A 172 -7.26 -10.74 -14.53
N ILE A 173 -7.63 -10.05 -13.45
CA ILE A 173 -6.69 -9.24 -12.66
C ILE A 173 -5.77 -10.17 -11.88
N PHE A 174 -4.47 -9.91 -11.96
CA PHE A 174 -3.49 -10.59 -11.13
C PHE A 174 -3.72 -10.22 -9.66
N TYR A 175 -4.24 -11.15 -8.87
CA TYR A 175 -4.71 -10.93 -7.52
C TYR A 175 -4.12 -11.95 -6.56
N ILE A 176 -3.35 -11.48 -5.60
CA ILE A 176 -2.81 -12.27 -4.49
C ILE A 176 -3.58 -11.90 -3.23
N ARG A 177 -4.05 -12.90 -2.49
CA ARG A 177 -4.53 -12.73 -1.11
C ARG A 177 -3.67 -13.57 -0.20
N ASN A 178 -3.00 -12.93 0.74
CA ASN A 178 -2.26 -13.60 1.79
C ASN A 178 -3.06 -13.54 3.11
N THR A 179 -3.26 -14.69 3.76
CA THR A 179 -4.09 -14.82 4.96
C THR A 179 -3.31 -15.22 6.21
N GLU A 180 -1.97 -15.31 6.15
CA GLU A 180 -1.15 -15.89 7.22
C GLU A 180 0.08 -15.06 7.57
N ILE A 181 -0.08 -13.74 7.72
CA ILE A 181 1.10 -12.86 7.84
C ILE A 181 1.24 -12.12 9.17
N TYR A 182 0.33 -12.28 10.10
CA TYR A 182 0.43 -11.60 11.39
C TYR A 182 1.57 -12.11 12.26
N GLY A 183 2.31 -11.17 12.86
CA GLY A 183 3.26 -11.47 13.93
C GLY A 183 4.58 -12.08 13.47
N TRP A 184 4.96 -11.93 12.20
CA TRP A 184 6.23 -12.46 11.68
C TRP A 184 7.47 -11.68 12.13
N GLY A 185 7.28 -10.49 12.66
CA GLY A 185 8.37 -9.62 13.08
C GLY A 185 9.16 -10.16 14.29
N PRO A 186 10.36 -9.60 14.55
CA PRO A 186 11.19 -9.98 15.69
C PRO A 186 10.56 -9.56 17.02
N GLY A 187 11.10 -10.11 18.12
CA GLY A 187 10.62 -9.78 19.47
C GLY A 187 10.93 -8.34 19.92
N ASP A 188 10.24 -7.89 20.97
CA ASP A 188 10.23 -6.50 21.44
C ASP A 188 11.62 -5.97 21.80
N GLU A 189 12.46 -6.78 22.46
CA GLU A 189 13.83 -6.37 22.83
C GLU A 189 14.66 -6.12 21.57
N TRP A 190 14.54 -6.99 20.57
CA TRP A 190 15.26 -6.82 19.31
C TRP A 190 14.81 -5.54 18.58
N ILE A 191 13.48 -5.26 18.57
CA ILE A 191 12.92 -4.05 17.97
C ILE A 191 13.46 -2.81 18.66
N LYS A 192 13.49 -2.79 20.01
CA LYS A 192 14.03 -1.66 20.78
C LYS A 192 15.52 -1.41 20.44
N ASP A 193 16.30 -2.45 20.43
CA ASP A 193 17.75 -2.36 20.26
C ASP A 193 18.18 -2.09 18.81
N ASN A 194 17.44 -2.61 17.84
CA ASN A 194 17.85 -2.59 16.42
C ASN A 194 17.04 -1.68 15.53
N VAL A 195 15.82 -1.32 15.91
CA VAL A 195 14.93 -0.42 15.14
C VAL A 195 14.74 0.91 15.87
N GLN A 196 14.10 0.91 17.03
CA GLN A 196 13.73 2.15 17.75
C GLN A 196 14.95 2.95 18.22
N SER A 197 16.08 2.31 18.47
CA SER A 197 17.34 2.98 18.76
C SER A 197 17.95 3.72 17.56
N ARG A 198 17.52 3.43 16.33
CA ARG A 198 18.05 4.02 15.08
C ARG A 198 17.27 5.28 14.70
N LYS A 199 17.50 6.33 15.49
CA LYS A 199 16.89 7.65 15.24
C LYS A 199 17.48 8.31 14.00
N PRO A 200 16.70 9.24 13.32
CA PRO A 200 15.36 9.68 13.73
C PRO A 200 14.22 8.71 13.39
N LEU A 201 14.19 8.08 12.21
CA LEU A 201 13.04 7.33 11.70
C LEU A 201 12.67 6.14 12.58
N GLY A 202 13.65 5.35 13.01
CA GLY A 202 13.41 4.23 13.91
C GLY A 202 12.79 4.65 15.26
N GLY A 203 13.06 5.88 15.71
CA GLY A 203 12.46 6.42 16.94
C GLY A 203 10.95 6.67 16.83
N CYS A 204 10.39 6.69 15.62
CA CYS A 204 8.96 6.81 15.35
C CYS A 204 8.28 5.43 15.20
N TYR A 205 9.05 4.35 15.18
CA TYR A 205 8.53 3.00 15.08
C TYR A 205 7.79 2.63 16.36
N PRO A 206 6.48 2.29 16.29
CA PRO A 206 5.66 2.01 17.46
C PRO A 206 6.04 0.69 18.12
N ASP A 207 5.70 0.56 19.39
CA ASP A 207 5.82 -0.70 20.12
C ASP A 207 4.90 -1.76 19.48
N ARG A 208 5.35 -3.00 19.54
CA ARG A 208 4.54 -4.14 19.17
C ARG A 208 3.43 -4.33 20.21
N ILE A 209 2.24 -4.66 19.73
CA ILE A 209 1.15 -5.14 20.60
C ILE A 209 0.93 -6.64 20.30
N TRP A 210 -0.16 -6.98 19.62
CA TRP A 210 -0.46 -8.35 19.18
C TRP A 210 -0.09 -8.59 17.70
N ALA A 211 0.04 -7.52 16.93
CA ALA A 211 0.45 -7.55 15.53
C ALA A 211 1.76 -6.78 15.34
N SER A 212 2.52 -7.11 14.33
CA SER A 212 3.76 -6.43 13.97
C SER A 212 4.07 -6.67 12.50
N GLU A 213 4.31 -5.59 11.74
CA GLU A 213 4.74 -5.64 10.34
C GLU A 213 3.81 -6.47 9.42
N GLY A 214 2.52 -6.55 9.75
CA GLY A 214 1.55 -7.37 9.03
C GLY A 214 1.47 -7.07 7.54
N ASP A 215 1.76 -5.85 7.13
CA ASP A 215 1.61 -5.39 5.74
C ASP A 215 2.93 -5.37 4.95
N SER A 216 4.07 -5.39 5.64
CA SER A 216 5.38 -5.38 4.98
C SER A 216 5.56 -6.48 3.93
N PRO A 217 5.04 -7.72 4.08
CA PRO A 217 5.11 -8.73 3.04
C PRO A 217 4.57 -8.29 1.69
N SER A 218 3.58 -7.40 1.65
CA SER A 218 2.96 -6.91 0.41
C SER A 218 3.93 -6.18 -0.52
N PHE A 219 4.84 -5.38 0.02
CA PHE A 219 5.86 -4.71 -0.78
C PHE A 219 7.18 -5.50 -0.85
N LEU A 220 7.49 -6.29 0.17
CA LEU A 220 8.64 -7.20 0.13
C LEU A 220 8.46 -8.28 -0.95
N TYR A 221 7.22 -8.65 -1.27
CA TYR A 221 6.91 -9.55 -2.37
C TYR A 221 7.48 -9.06 -3.70
N VAL A 222 7.42 -7.77 -3.96
CA VAL A 222 7.91 -7.16 -5.21
C VAL A 222 9.34 -6.63 -5.11
N TYR A 223 9.93 -6.60 -3.92
CA TYR A 223 11.28 -6.11 -3.71
C TYR A 223 12.29 -6.98 -4.44
N ALA A 224 13.03 -6.38 -5.38
CA ALA A 224 13.98 -7.08 -6.21
C ALA A 224 15.19 -7.57 -5.40
N ASN A 225 15.22 -8.85 -5.09
CA ASN A 225 16.33 -9.54 -4.40
C ASN A 225 17.17 -10.42 -5.35
N GLY A 226 16.85 -10.44 -6.64
CA GLY A 226 17.52 -11.25 -7.67
C GLY A 226 17.05 -12.70 -7.75
N LEU A 227 16.12 -13.13 -6.89
CA LEU A 227 15.61 -14.50 -6.82
C LEU A 227 14.09 -14.59 -7.04
N ASN A 228 13.41 -13.45 -6.99
CA ASN A 228 11.96 -13.39 -7.16
C ASN A 228 11.52 -13.06 -8.58
N VAL A 229 10.35 -13.58 -8.93
CA VAL A 229 9.61 -13.24 -10.16
C VAL A 229 8.18 -12.88 -9.71
N PRO A 230 7.88 -11.61 -9.41
CA PRO A 230 6.60 -11.22 -8.81
C PRO A 230 5.35 -11.61 -9.60
N ASP A 231 5.44 -11.72 -10.93
CA ASP A 231 4.36 -12.20 -11.78
C ASP A 231 4.17 -13.74 -11.75
N SER A 232 4.97 -14.46 -10.95
CA SER A 232 4.86 -15.90 -10.78
C SER A 232 4.88 -16.27 -9.30
N LEU A 233 3.74 -16.72 -8.76
CA LEU A 233 3.60 -17.09 -7.35
C LEU A 233 4.61 -18.16 -6.90
N ALA A 234 5.01 -19.06 -7.81
CA ALA A 234 5.98 -20.12 -7.50
C ALA A 234 7.41 -19.58 -7.29
N TYR A 235 7.68 -18.38 -7.74
CA TYR A 235 8.97 -17.69 -7.65
C TYR A 235 8.81 -16.29 -7.05
N GLY A 236 7.78 -16.12 -6.23
CA GLY A 236 7.51 -14.87 -5.52
C GLY A 236 8.66 -14.48 -4.61
N GLY A 237 8.61 -13.25 -4.12
CA GLY A 237 9.63 -12.71 -3.25
C GLY A 237 9.38 -13.04 -1.79
N TRP A 238 9.81 -12.14 -0.93
CA TRP A 238 9.76 -12.30 0.50
C TRP A 238 8.34 -12.46 1.07
N GLY A 239 7.34 -11.93 0.56
CA GLY A 239 5.97 -12.07 1.03
C GLY A 239 5.15 -13.12 0.26
N GLY A 240 5.82 -13.89 -0.56
CA GLY A 240 5.19 -14.93 -1.40
C GLY A 240 5.25 -16.33 -0.84
#